data_f29d3a8429605c46dbe940fee086984a
#
_entry.id   f29d3a8429605c46dbe940fee086984a
#
_cell.length_a   1.000
_cell.length_b   1.000
_cell.length_c   1.000
_cell.angle_alpha   90.00
_cell.angle_beta   90.00
_cell.angle_gamma   90.00
#
_symmetry.space_group_name_H-M   'P 1'
#
loop_
_entity.id
_entity.type
_entity.pdbx_description
1 polymer ?
#
loop_
_entity_poly.entity_id
_entity_poly.type
_entity_poly.pdbx_seq_one_letter_code
_entity_poly.pdbx_strand_id
1 'polypeptide(L)'
;CELYCAMAAELAELFKPSYPEINFVQPEERPEGLYASYYVGIFFPCDDRVHQPSDFRVRGLHQNAAMILGLDEGGEPPQLSVKLLPQDKKRRIQEPYVCIAAQSSSQAKYWNNGSGWLNVVKHLKAKGYRVLCIDRENVYGMNSRFNIIPYGVEDFTGKLPLSERIDLLYHADFFIGLSSGLSWVANGVGIPVVLISGFTLPFNEFATPYRVINYHVCNGCWNDTQIVFDHKDFEWCPRLKGTERQFECSRYITPEAVNKVIDRLMADHKLDPLAADCLLSTSAASAEAESIASAAINKTTAAKTTGKAKKARIRK
;
A
#
# COMPACT_ATOMS: atom_id res chain seq x y z
N CYS A 1 15.75 27.20 12.71
CA CYS A 1 15.51 26.21 13.75
C CYS A 1 15.85 24.83 13.23
N GLU A 2 16.47 24.01 14.08
CA GLU A 2 16.64 22.58 13.78
C GLU A 2 15.36 21.85 14.17
N LEU A 3 14.95 20.91 13.32
CA LEU A 3 13.78 20.06 13.54
C LEU A 3 14.23 18.66 13.93
N TYR A 4 13.64 18.15 14.98
CA TYR A 4 13.85 16.77 15.46
C TYR A 4 12.53 16.03 15.42
N CYS A 5 12.54 14.79 14.92
CA CYS A 5 11.38 13.91 14.90
C CYS A 5 11.74 12.59 15.55
N ALA A 6 11.15 12.32 16.73
CA ALA A 6 11.34 11.07 17.42
C ALA A 6 10.42 10.00 16.87
N MET A 7 10.99 8.94 16.27
CA MET A 7 10.26 7.79 15.76
C MET A 7 11.14 6.54 15.69
N ALA A 8 10.50 5.37 15.60
CA ALA A 8 11.22 4.11 15.46
C ALA A 8 12.14 4.13 14.22
N ALA A 9 13.34 3.57 14.33
CA ALA A 9 14.36 3.59 13.27
C ALA A 9 13.82 3.08 11.92
N GLU A 10 13.06 2.00 11.95
CA GLU A 10 12.47 1.39 10.75
C GLU A 10 11.54 2.36 9.99
N LEU A 11 10.83 3.23 10.72
CA LEU A 11 9.98 4.27 10.11
C LEU A 11 10.82 5.46 9.65
N ALA A 12 11.81 5.88 10.46
CA ALA A 12 12.68 6.99 10.11
C ALA A 12 13.39 6.78 8.76
N GLU A 13 13.84 5.55 8.49
CA GLU A 13 14.48 5.19 7.21
C GLU A 13 13.59 5.44 5.98
N LEU A 14 12.26 5.41 6.13
CA LEU A 14 11.33 5.68 5.04
C LEU A 14 11.28 7.17 4.68
N PHE A 15 11.46 8.03 5.69
CA PHE A 15 11.28 9.48 5.55
C PHE A 15 12.58 10.21 5.26
N LYS A 16 13.72 9.74 5.76
CA LYS A 16 15.04 10.36 5.56
C LYS A 16 15.34 10.77 4.12
N PRO A 17 15.09 9.94 3.09
CA PRO A 17 15.38 10.31 1.71
C PRO A 17 14.54 11.49 1.19
N SER A 18 13.35 11.69 1.74
CA SER A 18 12.41 12.73 1.31
C SER A 18 12.46 13.99 2.17
N TYR A 19 13.01 13.89 3.39
CA TYR A 19 13.05 14.95 4.40
C TYR A 19 14.43 15.04 5.04
N PRO A 20 15.47 15.34 4.26
CA PRO A 20 16.85 15.38 4.77
C PRO A 20 17.11 16.50 5.80
N GLU A 21 16.22 17.49 5.88
CA GLU A 21 16.27 18.60 6.83
C GLU A 21 15.77 18.23 8.22
N ILE A 22 15.17 17.04 8.40
CA ILE A 22 14.67 16.58 9.69
C ILE A 22 15.67 15.64 10.34
N ASN A 23 16.04 15.93 11.58
CA ASN A 23 16.86 15.06 12.42
C ASN A 23 15.97 13.98 13.04
N PHE A 24 16.02 12.75 12.50
CA PHE A 24 15.29 11.63 13.05
C PHE A 24 16.08 11.00 14.20
N VAL A 25 15.46 10.96 15.38
CA VAL A 25 16.03 10.42 16.63
C VAL A 25 15.17 9.26 17.16
N GLN A 26 15.73 8.43 18.03
CA GLN A 26 14.96 7.36 18.66
C GLN A 26 13.96 7.95 19.67
N PRO A 27 12.83 7.27 19.95
CA PRO A 27 11.80 7.77 20.87
C PRO A 27 12.32 8.06 22.29
N GLU A 28 13.38 7.40 22.71
CA GLU A 28 14.01 7.57 24.03
C GLU A 28 15.04 8.70 24.06
N GLU A 29 15.53 9.13 22.90
CA GLU A 29 16.51 10.22 22.80
C GLU A 29 15.84 11.57 23.03
N ARG A 30 16.51 12.39 23.81
CA ARG A 30 16.08 13.76 24.11
C ARG A 30 17.20 14.74 23.80
N PRO A 31 17.17 15.38 22.61
CA PRO A 31 18.15 16.42 22.30
C PRO A 31 18.09 17.54 23.31
N GLU A 32 19.27 18.08 23.66
CA GLU A 32 19.39 19.20 24.60
C GLU A 32 19.03 20.52 23.90
N GLY A 33 18.65 21.52 24.71
CA GLY A 33 18.42 22.90 24.21
C GLY A 33 17.19 23.07 23.32
N LEU A 34 16.22 22.17 23.41
CA LEU A 34 14.99 22.30 22.66
C LEU A 34 14.21 23.55 23.06
N TYR A 35 13.80 24.35 22.08
CA TYR A 35 12.91 25.50 22.28
C TYR A 35 11.47 25.04 22.64
N ALA A 36 10.96 24.03 21.95
CA ALA A 36 9.65 23.43 22.18
C ALA A 36 9.65 21.93 21.88
N SER A 37 8.78 21.21 22.53
CA SER A 37 8.58 19.77 22.31
C SER A 37 7.08 19.49 22.22
N TYR A 38 6.67 18.75 21.19
CA TYR A 38 5.28 18.39 20.93
C TYR A 38 5.15 16.87 20.93
N TYR A 39 4.14 16.38 21.61
CA TYR A 39 3.78 14.97 21.55
C TYR A 39 2.62 14.79 20.56
N VAL A 40 2.94 14.34 19.34
CA VAL A 40 1.95 14.10 18.29
C VAL A 40 1.41 12.68 18.42
N GLY A 41 0.15 12.53 18.82
CA GLY A 41 -0.45 11.24 19.07
C GLY A 41 -1.98 11.28 19.01
N ILE A 42 -2.58 10.14 19.32
CA ILE A 42 -4.03 9.97 19.44
C ILE A 42 -4.33 9.80 20.91
N PHE A 43 -5.06 10.76 21.48
CA PHE A 43 -5.48 10.74 22.87
C PHE A 43 -6.99 10.78 22.95
N PHE A 44 -7.59 10.04 23.87
CA PHE A 44 -9.00 10.19 24.17
C PHE A 44 -9.20 11.37 25.13
N PRO A 45 -10.20 12.25 24.89
CA PRO A 45 -10.41 13.46 25.69
C PRO A 45 -10.61 13.22 27.19
N CYS A 46 -11.02 12.02 27.57
CA CYS A 46 -11.15 11.61 28.96
C CYS A 46 -9.79 11.37 29.64
N ASP A 47 -8.76 11.06 28.88
CA ASP A 47 -7.46 10.65 29.39
C ASP A 47 -6.46 11.82 29.44
N ASP A 48 -6.49 12.71 28.44
CA ASP A 48 -5.53 13.81 28.37
C ASP A 48 -6.02 14.99 27.51
N ARG A 49 -6.70 15.93 28.14
CA ARG A 49 -7.17 17.17 27.47
C ARG A 49 -6.05 18.20 27.26
N VAL A 50 -4.93 18.05 27.93
CA VAL A 50 -3.83 19.03 27.86
C VAL A 50 -3.09 18.89 26.54
N HIS A 51 -2.85 17.65 26.10
CA HIS A 51 -2.09 17.38 24.87
C HIS A 51 -2.98 17.25 23.63
N GLN A 52 -4.29 17.14 23.81
CA GLN A 52 -5.24 17.04 22.70
C GLN A 52 -6.27 18.16 22.72
N PRO A 53 -6.05 19.23 21.94
CA PRO A 53 -6.95 20.38 21.88
C PRO A 53 -8.31 20.05 21.26
N SER A 54 -8.43 18.95 20.50
CA SER A 54 -9.68 18.49 19.91
C SER A 54 -9.79 16.97 19.87
N ASP A 55 -11.00 16.49 19.65
CA ASP A 55 -11.25 15.06 19.46
C ASP A 55 -10.88 14.64 18.04
N PHE A 56 -9.85 13.80 17.90
CA PHE A 56 -9.38 13.28 16.61
C PHE A 56 -10.47 12.51 15.86
N ARG A 57 -11.49 12.00 16.55
CA ARG A 57 -12.61 11.27 15.94
C ARG A 57 -13.47 12.15 15.04
N VAL A 58 -13.47 13.46 15.23
CA VAL A 58 -14.25 14.42 14.44
C VAL A 58 -13.40 15.24 13.47
N ARG A 59 -12.08 15.20 13.58
CA ARG A 59 -11.18 16.01 12.74
C ARG A 59 -10.25 15.22 11.83
N GLY A 60 -10.06 13.93 12.07
CA GLY A 60 -9.09 13.12 11.36
C GLY A 60 -7.67 13.22 11.93
N LEU A 61 -6.82 12.28 11.54
CA LEU A 61 -5.50 12.11 12.17
C LEU A 61 -4.52 13.23 11.83
N HIS A 62 -4.44 13.62 10.57
CA HIS A 62 -3.52 14.65 10.10
C HIS A 62 -3.91 16.05 10.59
N GLN A 63 -5.21 16.34 10.66
CA GLN A 63 -5.72 17.61 11.19
C GLN A 63 -5.45 17.71 12.70
N ASN A 64 -5.60 16.60 13.43
CA ASN A 64 -5.26 16.54 14.85
C ASN A 64 -3.76 16.81 15.08
N ALA A 65 -2.89 16.23 14.25
CA ALA A 65 -1.46 16.50 14.30
C ALA A 65 -1.14 17.98 14.00
N ALA A 66 -1.77 18.56 13.00
CA ALA A 66 -1.60 19.98 12.66
C ALA A 66 -2.01 20.91 13.81
N MET A 67 -3.11 20.60 14.51
CA MET A 67 -3.53 21.36 15.69
C MET A 67 -2.53 21.28 16.83
N ILE A 68 -2.03 20.08 17.13
CA ILE A 68 -1.01 19.90 18.18
C ILE A 68 0.24 20.73 17.88
N LEU A 69 0.62 20.82 16.61
CA LEU A 69 1.79 21.57 16.16
C LEU A 69 1.51 23.07 15.97
N GLY A 70 0.27 23.54 16.17
CA GLY A 70 -0.10 24.92 15.94
C GLY A 70 -0.10 25.34 14.47
N LEU A 71 -0.28 24.41 13.55
CA LEU A 71 -0.32 24.62 12.09
C LEU A 71 -1.74 24.81 11.55
N ASP A 72 -2.75 24.72 12.42
CA ASP A 72 -4.16 24.95 12.07
C ASP A 72 -4.50 26.42 12.26
N GLU A 73 -4.32 27.21 11.22
CA GLU A 73 -4.58 28.68 11.23
C GLU A 73 -6.05 29.02 10.90
N GLY A 74 -6.99 28.15 11.24
CA GLY A 74 -8.44 28.41 11.10
C GLY A 74 -8.96 28.44 9.65
N GLY A 75 -8.20 27.88 8.73
CA GLY A 75 -8.53 27.74 7.32
C GLY A 75 -8.81 26.30 6.91
N GLU A 76 -8.61 26.01 5.64
CA GLU A 76 -8.65 24.66 5.12
C GLU A 76 -7.57 23.79 5.82
N PRO A 77 -7.93 22.56 6.24
CA PRO A 77 -6.95 21.69 6.86
C PRO A 77 -5.78 21.42 5.92
N PRO A 78 -4.55 21.33 6.44
CA PRO A 78 -3.39 21.06 5.60
C PRO A 78 -3.60 19.77 4.82
N GLN A 79 -3.36 19.83 3.52
CA GLN A 79 -3.41 18.63 2.67
C GLN A 79 -2.27 17.70 3.05
N LEU A 80 -2.60 16.43 3.22
CA LEU A 80 -1.59 15.43 3.48
C LEU A 80 -0.73 15.22 2.21
N SER A 81 0.54 15.60 2.27
CA SER A 81 1.49 15.48 1.16
C SER A 81 2.75 14.71 1.57
N VAL A 82 2.56 13.56 2.19
CA VAL A 82 3.68 12.66 2.50
C VAL A 82 4.21 12.08 1.19
N LYS A 83 5.53 12.17 1.00
CA LYS A 83 6.21 11.59 -0.14
C LYS A 83 7.20 10.54 0.32
N LEU A 84 7.05 9.32 -0.20
CA LEU A 84 7.96 8.21 0.06
C LEU A 84 8.68 7.84 -1.22
N LEU A 85 9.99 7.83 -1.18
CA LEU A 85 10.83 7.52 -2.34
C LEU A 85 11.37 6.09 -2.25
N PRO A 86 11.41 5.34 -3.35
CA PRO A 86 12.03 4.02 -3.36
C PRO A 86 13.53 4.14 -3.15
N GLN A 87 14.09 3.14 -2.47
CA GLN A 87 15.55 2.99 -2.33
C GLN A 87 16.15 2.38 -3.61
N ASP A 88 15.45 1.41 -4.19
CA ASP A 88 15.81 0.82 -5.49
C ASP A 88 14.73 1.15 -6.53
N LYS A 89 15.10 1.95 -7.54
CA LYS A 89 14.20 2.32 -8.65
C LYS A 89 14.15 1.27 -9.76
N LYS A 90 14.85 0.15 -9.61
CA LYS A 90 14.86 -0.90 -10.63
C LYS A 90 13.54 -1.68 -10.60
N ARG A 91 12.85 -1.71 -11.73
CA ARG A 91 11.67 -2.56 -11.90
C ARG A 91 12.09 -4.03 -11.91
N ARG A 92 11.66 -4.79 -10.89
CA ARG A 92 12.00 -6.21 -10.74
C ARG A 92 10.98 -7.13 -11.43
N ILE A 93 9.74 -6.70 -11.54
CA ILE A 93 8.63 -7.42 -12.18
C ILE A 93 8.27 -6.64 -13.44
N GLN A 94 8.45 -7.24 -14.61
CA GLN A 94 8.23 -6.56 -15.90
C GLN A 94 6.76 -6.50 -16.27
N GLU A 95 5.99 -7.56 -15.97
CA GLU A 95 4.56 -7.66 -16.26
C GLU A 95 3.78 -6.64 -15.45
N PRO A 96 2.61 -6.19 -15.95
CA PRO A 96 1.70 -5.34 -15.19
C PRO A 96 1.25 -6.02 -13.89
N TYR A 97 1.29 -5.31 -12.78
CA TYR A 97 0.87 -5.85 -11.50
C TYR A 97 0.22 -4.82 -10.60
N VAL A 98 -0.60 -5.31 -9.71
CA VAL A 98 -1.21 -4.55 -8.62
C VAL A 98 -0.81 -5.16 -7.29
N CYS A 99 -0.65 -4.31 -6.27
CA CYS A 99 -0.43 -4.76 -4.91
C CYS A 99 -1.73 -4.71 -4.11
N ILE A 100 -1.95 -5.71 -3.26
CA ILE A 100 -3.07 -5.71 -2.33
C ILE A 100 -2.59 -5.95 -0.90
N ALA A 101 -3.35 -5.41 0.07
CA ALA A 101 -3.24 -5.76 1.48
C ALA A 101 -4.63 -6.05 2.06
N ALA A 102 -4.82 -7.29 2.48
CA ALA A 102 -6.11 -7.80 2.93
C ALA A 102 -6.23 -7.90 4.45
N GLN A 103 -5.15 -7.60 5.19
CA GLN A 103 -5.09 -7.77 6.64
C GLN A 103 -5.01 -6.43 7.39
N SER A 104 -5.43 -6.45 8.64
CA SER A 104 -5.37 -5.32 9.54
C SER A 104 -5.29 -5.76 11.00
N SER A 105 -4.99 -4.83 11.91
CA SER A 105 -4.86 -5.07 13.35
C SER A 105 -6.17 -5.37 14.09
N SER A 106 -7.33 -5.21 13.45
CA SER A 106 -8.65 -5.53 14.02
C SER A 106 -9.56 -6.06 12.93
N GLN A 107 -10.40 -7.06 13.26
CA GLN A 107 -11.37 -7.63 12.32
C GLN A 107 -12.38 -6.61 11.80
N ALA A 108 -12.68 -5.57 12.57
CA ALA A 108 -13.56 -4.47 12.15
C ALA A 108 -13.04 -3.72 10.90
N LYS A 109 -11.73 -3.73 10.67
CA LYS A 109 -11.08 -3.11 9.51
C LYS A 109 -11.01 -4.02 8.29
N TYR A 110 -11.20 -5.34 8.46
CA TYR A 110 -11.18 -6.28 7.34
C TYR A 110 -12.37 -6.07 6.42
N TRP A 111 -12.18 -6.39 5.16
CA TRP A 111 -13.30 -6.56 4.25
C TRP A 111 -13.96 -7.91 4.50
N ASN A 112 -15.00 -7.91 5.33
CA ASN A 112 -15.66 -9.11 5.84
C ASN A 112 -16.65 -9.77 4.86
N ASN A 113 -16.63 -9.39 3.58
CA ASN A 113 -17.39 -10.05 2.52
C ASN A 113 -16.74 -11.40 2.17
N GLY A 114 -17.47 -12.51 2.34
CA GLY A 114 -16.91 -13.85 2.20
C GLY A 114 -16.37 -14.21 0.81
N SER A 115 -16.86 -13.55 -0.24
CA SER A 115 -16.39 -13.75 -1.62
C SER A 115 -15.66 -12.53 -2.20
N GLY A 116 -15.56 -11.45 -1.43
CA GLY A 116 -15.08 -10.15 -1.88
C GLY A 116 -13.72 -10.23 -2.55
N TRP A 117 -12.70 -10.61 -1.80
CA TRP A 117 -11.34 -10.71 -2.31
C TRP A 117 -11.20 -11.69 -3.47
N LEU A 118 -11.84 -12.86 -3.39
CA LEU A 118 -11.78 -13.86 -4.46
C LEU A 118 -12.28 -13.30 -5.79
N ASN A 119 -13.40 -12.56 -5.77
CA ASN A 119 -13.98 -11.97 -6.98
C ASN A 119 -13.12 -10.82 -7.51
N VAL A 120 -12.56 -9.98 -6.64
CA VAL A 120 -11.63 -8.90 -7.04
C VAL A 120 -10.37 -9.48 -7.66
N VAL A 121 -9.76 -10.49 -7.06
CA VAL A 121 -8.56 -11.15 -7.63
C VAL A 121 -8.86 -11.77 -8.99
N LYS A 122 -10.02 -12.43 -9.16
CA LYS A 122 -10.45 -12.95 -10.48
C LYS A 122 -10.62 -11.83 -11.50
N HIS A 123 -11.24 -10.73 -11.11
CA HIS A 123 -11.46 -9.56 -11.98
C HIS A 123 -10.13 -8.98 -12.46
N LEU A 124 -9.17 -8.75 -11.56
CA LEU A 124 -7.86 -8.23 -11.88
C LEU A 124 -7.06 -9.14 -12.82
N LYS A 125 -7.09 -10.46 -12.55
CA LYS A 125 -6.44 -11.44 -13.43
C LYS A 125 -7.07 -11.50 -14.83
N ALA A 126 -8.39 -11.38 -14.91
CA ALA A 126 -9.08 -11.30 -16.21
C ALA A 126 -8.73 -10.03 -17.00
N LYS A 127 -8.27 -8.98 -16.32
CA LYS A 127 -7.74 -7.75 -16.93
C LYS A 127 -6.26 -7.87 -17.33
N GLY A 128 -5.56 -8.96 -17.00
CA GLY A 128 -4.15 -9.18 -17.32
C GLY A 128 -3.18 -8.82 -16.19
N TYR A 129 -3.64 -8.53 -14.99
CA TYR A 129 -2.75 -8.21 -13.88
C TYR A 129 -2.23 -9.44 -13.13
N ARG A 130 -0.96 -9.38 -12.75
CA ARG A 130 -0.46 -10.13 -11.59
C ARG A 130 -0.98 -9.44 -10.33
N VAL A 131 -1.38 -10.22 -9.34
CA VAL A 131 -1.94 -9.70 -8.08
C VAL A 131 -1.07 -10.12 -6.93
N LEU A 132 -0.33 -9.19 -6.35
CA LEU A 132 0.65 -9.44 -5.29
C LEU A 132 0.07 -9.06 -3.93
N CYS A 133 0.00 -10.01 -3.00
CA CYS A 133 -0.38 -9.74 -1.62
C CYS A 133 0.86 -9.38 -0.81
N ILE A 134 0.91 -8.15 -0.30
CA ILE A 134 2.08 -7.58 0.38
C ILE A 134 1.88 -7.38 1.88
N ASP A 135 0.93 -8.07 2.48
CA ASP A 135 0.71 -8.07 3.92
C ASP A 135 1.97 -8.53 4.70
N ARG A 136 2.03 -8.24 5.98
CA ARG A 136 3.14 -8.65 6.83
C ARG A 136 3.23 -10.17 7.00
N GLU A 137 2.08 -10.85 7.04
CA GLU A 137 1.98 -12.28 7.27
C GLU A 137 0.95 -12.89 6.31
N ASN A 138 1.13 -14.15 5.93
CA ASN A 138 0.16 -14.83 5.07
C ASN A 138 -1.08 -15.32 5.85
N VAL A 139 -0.97 -15.45 7.17
CA VAL A 139 -2.08 -15.73 8.08
C VAL A 139 -1.99 -14.77 9.26
N TYR A 140 -3.05 -14.04 9.53
CA TYR A 140 -3.10 -13.16 10.68
C TYR A 140 -4.47 -13.20 11.35
N GLY A 141 -4.48 -13.11 12.68
CA GLY A 141 -5.68 -13.09 13.49
C GLY A 141 -5.37 -13.25 14.97
N MET A 142 -6.41 -13.22 15.77
CA MET A 142 -6.30 -13.41 17.23
C MET A 142 -7.45 -14.27 17.73
N ASN A 143 -7.23 -14.94 18.85
CA ASN A 143 -8.16 -15.85 19.48
C ASN A 143 -8.51 -17.02 18.57
N SER A 144 -9.77 -17.17 18.17
CA SER A 144 -10.25 -18.23 17.28
C SER A 144 -10.48 -17.77 15.84
N ARG A 145 -10.20 -16.50 15.52
CA ARG A 145 -10.41 -15.93 14.18
C ARG A 145 -9.09 -15.65 13.50
N PHE A 146 -8.84 -16.35 12.42
CA PHE A 146 -7.66 -16.18 11.56
C PHE A 146 -8.09 -15.90 10.13
N ASN A 147 -7.39 -14.96 9.51
CA ASN A 147 -7.60 -14.59 8.11
C ASN A 147 -6.35 -14.97 7.32
N ILE A 148 -6.58 -15.64 6.20
CA ILE A 148 -5.54 -16.06 5.26
C ILE A 148 -5.54 -15.07 4.09
N ILE A 149 -4.40 -14.88 3.44
CA ILE A 149 -4.33 -14.06 2.22
C ILE A 149 -5.31 -14.60 1.16
N PRO A 150 -5.85 -13.74 0.29
CA PRO A 150 -6.85 -14.14 -0.69
C PRO A 150 -6.35 -15.24 -1.62
N TYR A 151 -7.24 -16.18 -1.95
CA TYR A 151 -6.92 -17.24 -2.91
C TYR A 151 -6.64 -16.65 -4.30
N GLY A 152 -5.58 -17.15 -4.93
CA GLY A 152 -5.20 -16.78 -6.29
C GLY A 152 -4.26 -15.57 -6.38
N VAL A 153 -3.88 -14.95 -5.27
CA VAL A 153 -2.80 -13.96 -5.25
C VAL A 153 -1.42 -14.62 -5.28
N GLU A 154 -0.41 -13.87 -5.63
CA GLU A 154 0.97 -14.23 -5.39
C GLU A 154 1.37 -13.79 -3.98
N ASP A 155 1.98 -14.70 -3.23
CA ASP A 155 2.39 -14.46 -1.84
C ASP A 155 3.70 -13.66 -1.81
N PHE A 156 3.58 -12.37 -1.55
CA PHE A 156 4.67 -11.43 -1.28
C PHE A 156 4.64 -10.97 0.18
N THR A 157 4.05 -11.77 1.06
CA THR A 157 4.04 -11.51 2.49
C THR A 157 5.42 -11.73 3.13
N GLY A 158 5.57 -11.39 4.38
CA GLY A 158 6.80 -11.60 5.15
C GLY A 158 7.17 -10.38 5.98
N LYS A 159 8.07 -10.56 6.94
CA LYS A 159 8.63 -9.50 7.78
C LYS A 159 9.76 -8.75 7.04
N LEU A 160 9.47 -8.29 5.85
CA LEU A 160 10.41 -7.51 5.04
C LEU A 160 10.46 -6.05 5.53
N PRO A 161 11.58 -5.35 5.36
CA PRO A 161 11.67 -3.92 5.58
C PRO A 161 10.58 -3.18 4.78
N LEU A 162 10.05 -2.10 5.35
CA LEU A 162 9.05 -1.29 4.64
C LEU A 162 9.60 -0.64 3.37
N SER A 163 10.91 -0.40 3.30
CA SER A 163 11.58 0.09 2.08
C SER A 163 11.40 -0.86 0.89
N GLU A 164 11.47 -2.18 1.09
CA GLU A 164 11.19 -3.15 0.02
C GLU A 164 9.73 -3.12 -0.44
N ARG A 165 8.79 -2.80 0.48
CA ARG A 165 7.39 -2.56 0.11
C ARG A 165 7.23 -1.30 -0.73
N ILE A 166 7.98 -0.23 -0.41
CA ILE A 166 7.99 1.01 -1.20
C ILE A 166 8.56 0.74 -2.59
N ASP A 167 9.68 0.02 -2.71
CA ASP A 167 10.27 -0.34 -4.00
C ASP A 167 9.28 -1.13 -4.88
N LEU A 168 8.55 -2.07 -4.28
CA LEU A 168 7.54 -2.83 -4.98
C LEU A 168 6.34 -1.96 -5.38
N LEU A 169 5.82 -1.16 -4.46
CA LEU A 169 4.69 -0.26 -4.71
C LEU A 169 4.99 0.79 -5.78
N TYR A 170 6.22 1.29 -5.83
CA TYR A 170 6.63 2.32 -6.79
C TYR A 170 6.40 1.94 -8.26
N HIS A 171 6.41 0.66 -8.57
CA HIS A 171 6.21 0.13 -9.92
C HIS A 171 4.84 -0.54 -10.11
N ALA A 172 4.01 -0.64 -9.08
CA ALA A 172 2.65 -1.16 -9.18
C ALA A 172 1.75 -0.13 -9.87
N ASP A 173 0.83 -0.59 -10.70
CA ASP A 173 -0.12 0.30 -11.37
C ASP A 173 -1.08 0.96 -10.39
N PHE A 174 -1.48 0.25 -9.34
CA PHE A 174 -2.26 0.76 -8.22
C PHE A 174 -2.22 -0.21 -7.03
N PHE A 175 -2.80 0.23 -5.93
CA PHE A 175 -2.92 -0.54 -4.70
C PHE A 175 -4.38 -0.69 -4.28
N ILE A 176 -4.75 -1.85 -3.73
CA ILE A 176 -6.06 -2.08 -3.11
C ILE A 176 -5.85 -2.47 -1.66
N GLY A 177 -6.45 -1.75 -0.73
CA GLY A 177 -6.29 -2.06 0.68
C GLY A 177 -7.43 -1.57 1.56
N LEU A 178 -7.16 -1.69 2.86
CA LEU A 178 -8.06 -1.39 3.95
C LEU A 178 -7.62 -0.11 4.68
N SER A 179 -8.39 0.34 5.67
CA SER A 179 -8.00 1.39 6.62
C SER A 179 -6.80 0.95 7.48
N SER A 180 -5.62 0.83 6.87
CA SER A 180 -4.41 0.30 7.49
C SER A 180 -3.13 0.95 6.96
N GLY A 181 -1.99 0.72 7.64
CA GLY A 181 -0.71 1.39 7.35
C GLY A 181 -0.23 1.23 5.92
N LEU A 182 -0.39 0.06 5.28
CA LEU A 182 0.05 -0.14 3.89
C LEU A 182 -0.69 0.73 2.89
N SER A 183 -1.96 1.08 3.13
CA SER A 183 -2.69 2.04 2.29
C SER A 183 -2.10 3.44 2.38
N TRP A 184 -1.62 3.85 3.56
CA TRP A 184 -0.91 5.12 3.75
C TRP A 184 0.46 5.10 3.07
N VAL A 185 1.19 3.99 3.13
CA VAL A 185 2.46 3.83 2.42
C VAL A 185 2.24 3.93 0.90
N ALA A 186 1.24 3.24 0.36
CA ALA A 186 0.92 3.31 -1.07
C ALA A 186 0.54 4.73 -1.51
N ASN A 187 -0.25 5.45 -0.70
CA ASN A 187 -0.57 6.85 -0.95
C ASN A 187 0.68 7.74 -0.89
N GLY A 188 1.59 7.50 0.08
CA GLY A 188 2.86 8.24 0.21
C GLY A 188 3.83 7.98 -0.94
N VAL A 189 3.80 6.80 -1.55
CA VAL A 189 4.54 6.47 -2.78
C VAL A 189 3.97 7.23 -3.99
N GLY A 190 2.68 7.63 -3.92
CA GLY A 190 2.01 8.41 -4.96
C GLY A 190 1.28 7.56 -6.01
N ILE A 191 1.09 6.27 -5.77
CA ILE A 191 0.27 5.42 -6.66
C ILE A 191 -1.22 5.53 -6.31
N PRO A 192 -2.13 5.31 -7.28
CA PRO A 192 -3.56 5.29 -7.00
C PRO A 192 -3.94 4.23 -5.98
N VAL A 193 -4.85 4.56 -5.05
CA VAL A 193 -5.27 3.65 -3.98
C VAL A 193 -6.77 3.43 -4.01
N VAL A 194 -7.21 2.20 -4.23
CA VAL A 194 -8.57 1.75 -3.94
C VAL A 194 -8.65 1.40 -2.46
N LEU A 195 -9.44 2.17 -1.71
CA LEU A 195 -9.55 2.01 -0.25
C LEU A 195 -10.92 1.46 0.13
N ILE A 196 -10.96 0.23 0.61
CA ILE A 196 -12.16 -0.42 1.13
C ILE A 196 -12.29 -0.06 2.60
N SER A 197 -13.31 0.70 2.97
CA SER A 197 -13.47 1.27 4.30
C SER A 197 -14.92 1.16 4.78
N GLY A 198 -15.09 0.87 6.05
CA GLY A 198 -16.38 0.88 6.74
C GLY A 198 -16.21 1.22 8.21
N PHE A 199 -15.00 1.01 8.74
CA PHE A 199 -14.62 1.27 10.10
C PHE A 199 -14.37 2.76 10.37
N THR A 200 -13.72 3.46 9.43
CA THR A 200 -13.40 4.89 9.47
C THR A 200 -14.24 5.69 8.49
N LEU A 201 -14.48 6.95 8.80
CA LEU A 201 -15.06 7.92 7.87
C LEU A 201 -13.96 8.54 6.97
N PRO A 202 -14.32 9.04 5.78
CA PRO A 202 -13.35 9.53 4.79
C PRO A 202 -12.37 10.60 5.29
N PHE A 203 -12.83 11.52 6.13
CA PHE A 203 -12.00 12.62 6.64
C PHE A 203 -10.87 12.16 7.58
N ASN A 204 -10.96 10.93 8.09
CA ASN A 204 -9.97 10.38 9.03
C ASN A 204 -8.67 9.95 8.35
N GLU A 205 -8.69 9.79 7.05
CA GLU A 205 -7.62 9.23 6.25
C GLU A 205 -7.25 10.15 5.08
N PHE A 206 -6.23 9.77 4.32
CA PHE A 206 -5.85 10.47 3.10
C PHE A 206 -7.01 10.51 2.10
N ALA A 207 -7.05 11.56 1.29
CA ALA A 207 -8.03 11.69 0.22
C ALA A 207 -7.73 10.70 -0.91
N THR A 208 -8.74 9.97 -1.35
CA THR A 208 -8.71 9.16 -2.57
C THR A 208 -10.07 9.18 -3.24
N PRO A 209 -10.16 9.40 -4.56
CA PRO A 209 -11.42 9.32 -5.30
C PRO A 209 -11.93 7.87 -5.43
N TYR A 210 -11.06 6.91 -5.12
CA TYR A 210 -11.33 5.47 -5.28
C TYR A 210 -11.68 4.78 -3.97
N ARG A 211 -12.37 5.48 -3.05
CA ARG A 211 -12.86 4.91 -1.80
C ARG A 211 -14.17 4.15 -2.04
N VAL A 212 -14.26 2.97 -1.42
CA VAL A 212 -15.47 2.14 -1.40
C VAL A 212 -15.98 2.05 0.01
N ILE A 213 -17.16 2.62 0.25
CA ILE A 213 -17.84 2.61 1.54
C ILE A 213 -19.34 2.42 1.31
N ASN A 214 -20.01 1.65 2.18
CA ASN A 214 -21.46 1.49 2.14
C ASN A 214 -22.11 2.33 3.24
N TYR A 215 -22.70 3.45 2.88
CA TYR A 215 -23.39 4.35 3.81
C TYR A 215 -24.81 3.90 4.18
N HIS A 216 -25.34 2.84 3.56
CA HIS A 216 -26.69 2.33 3.84
C HIS A 216 -26.74 1.37 5.02
N VAL A 217 -25.62 1.07 5.65
CA VAL A 217 -25.47 0.19 6.81
C VAL A 217 -24.70 0.88 7.92
N CYS A 218 -24.62 0.25 9.10
CA CYS A 218 -23.78 0.74 10.18
C CYS A 218 -22.34 0.95 9.72
N ASN A 219 -21.72 2.09 10.01
CA ASN A 219 -20.34 2.40 9.68
C ASN A 219 -19.74 3.45 10.62
N GLY A 220 -18.44 3.76 10.46
CA GLY A 220 -17.74 4.87 11.10
C GLY A 220 -17.59 4.73 12.62
N CYS A 221 -17.49 3.52 13.16
CA CYS A 221 -17.36 3.31 14.61
C CYS A 221 -16.11 3.96 15.21
N TRP A 222 -15.02 4.04 14.44
CA TRP A 222 -13.80 4.73 14.85
C TRP A 222 -14.03 6.22 15.12
N ASN A 223 -14.91 6.82 14.35
CA ASN A 223 -15.21 8.25 14.41
C ASN A 223 -16.43 8.59 15.27
N ASP A 224 -16.94 7.64 16.02
CA ASP A 224 -18.04 7.86 16.97
C ASP A 224 -17.49 8.32 18.32
N THR A 225 -17.79 9.55 18.69
CA THR A 225 -17.35 10.16 19.97
C THR A 225 -17.95 9.51 21.22
N GLN A 226 -19.02 8.74 21.06
CA GLN A 226 -19.68 8.01 22.14
C GLN A 226 -19.04 6.64 22.40
N ILE A 227 -18.13 6.22 21.56
CA ILE A 227 -17.54 4.87 21.57
C ILE A 227 -16.03 4.98 21.73
N VAL A 228 -15.48 4.20 22.65
CA VAL A 228 -14.03 4.04 22.82
C VAL A 228 -13.58 2.75 22.13
N PHE A 229 -12.53 2.84 21.32
CA PHE A 229 -11.97 1.66 20.66
C PHE A 229 -11.24 0.76 21.67
N ASP A 230 -11.66 -0.50 21.76
CA ASP A 230 -10.98 -1.49 22.58
C ASP A 230 -9.90 -2.22 21.77
N HIS A 231 -8.65 -1.87 22.03
CA HIS A 231 -7.47 -2.49 21.39
C HIS A 231 -7.27 -3.96 21.76
N LYS A 232 -7.90 -4.46 22.83
CA LYS A 232 -7.79 -5.85 23.28
C LYS A 232 -8.82 -6.75 22.61
N ASP A 233 -9.88 -6.18 22.05
CA ASP A 233 -10.92 -6.91 21.36
C ASP A 233 -10.66 -6.94 19.85
N PHE A 234 -10.04 -8.00 19.35
CA PHE A 234 -9.79 -8.16 17.91
C PHE A 234 -11.09 -8.15 17.07
N GLU A 235 -12.18 -8.65 17.62
CA GLU A 235 -13.49 -8.69 16.98
C GLU A 235 -14.39 -7.52 17.38
N TRP A 236 -13.78 -6.40 17.78
CA TRP A 236 -14.50 -5.22 18.21
C TRP A 236 -15.51 -4.74 17.15
N CYS A 237 -16.77 -4.73 17.53
CA CYS A 237 -17.90 -4.22 16.76
C CYS A 237 -18.94 -3.68 17.77
N PRO A 238 -18.75 -2.45 18.28
CA PRO A 238 -19.39 -2.01 19.52
C PRO A 238 -20.91 -1.96 19.46
N ARG A 239 -21.48 -1.77 18.27
CA ARG A 239 -22.94 -1.68 18.09
C ARG A 239 -23.60 -3.02 17.77
N LEU A 240 -22.88 -3.95 17.12
CA LEU A 240 -23.49 -5.12 16.49
C LEU A 240 -22.76 -6.44 16.80
N LYS A 241 -21.78 -6.45 17.71
CA LYS A 241 -21.04 -7.65 18.09
C LYS A 241 -21.99 -8.76 18.56
N GLY A 242 -21.79 -9.97 18.08
CA GLY A 242 -22.60 -11.14 18.43
C GLY A 242 -23.96 -11.22 17.74
N THR A 243 -24.26 -10.31 16.82
CA THR A 243 -25.48 -10.36 16.00
C THR A 243 -25.17 -10.80 14.58
N GLU A 244 -26.18 -11.14 13.79
CA GLU A 244 -26.04 -11.45 12.36
C GLU A 244 -25.53 -10.24 11.53
N ARG A 245 -25.67 -9.05 12.09
CA ARG A 245 -25.25 -7.80 11.47
C ARG A 245 -23.80 -7.40 11.82
N GLN A 246 -23.09 -8.22 12.59
CA GLN A 246 -21.71 -7.93 12.97
C GLN A 246 -20.84 -7.69 11.72
N PHE A 247 -20.07 -6.59 11.74
CA PHE A 247 -19.23 -6.11 10.63
C PHE A 247 -19.99 -5.81 9.33
N GLU A 248 -21.27 -5.50 9.36
CA GLU A 248 -22.05 -5.18 8.16
C GLU A 248 -21.45 -4.01 7.36
N CYS A 249 -20.75 -3.09 8.03
CA CYS A 249 -20.05 -1.96 7.40
C CYS A 249 -19.11 -2.37 6.27
N SER A 250 -18.46 -3.53 6.39
CA SER A 250 -17.58 -4.06 5.36
C SER A 250 -18.14 -5.32 4.69
N ARG A 251 -18.96 -6.10 5.40
CA ARG A 251 -19.59 -7.30 4.82
C ARG A 251 -20.48 -6.97 3.62
N TYR A 252 -21.22 -5.87 3.67
CA TYR A 252 -22.12 -5.42 2.61
C TYR A 252 -21.48 -4.45 1.60
N ILE A 253 -20.17 -4.28 1.63
CA ILE A 253 -19.44 -3.78 0.46
C ILE A 253 -19.31 -4.96 -0.50
N THR A 254 -20.00 -4.88 -1.65
CA THR A 254 -20.00 -6.00 -2.61
C THR A 254 -18.77 -6.00 -3.51
N PRO A 255 -18.32 -7.14 -4.02
CA PRO A 255 -17.21 -7.18 -4.97
C PRO A 255 -17.50 -6.41 -6.26
N GLU A 256 -18.75 -6.32 -6.69
CA GLU A 256 -19.15 -5.53 -7.86
C GLU A 256 -18.94 -4.03 -7.63
N ALA A 257 -19.20 -3.53 -6.41
CA ALA A 257 -18.94 -2.14 -6.05
C ALA A 257 -17.42 -1.84 -6.10
N VAL A 258 -16.60 -2.76 -5.60
CA VAL A 258 -15.13 -2.63 -5.65
C VAL A 258 -14.63 -2.71 -7.09
N ASN A 259 -15.09 -3.69 -7.88
CA ASN A 259 -14.70 -3.86 -9.28
C ASN A 259 -15.05 -2.63 -10.12
N LYS A 260 -16.23 -2.04 -9.90
CA LYS A 260 -16.64 -0.78 -10.58
C LYS A 260 -15.68 0.37 -10.27
N VAL A 261 -15.17 0.47 -9.04
CA VAL A 261 -14.19 1.49 -8.66
C VAL A 261 -12.82 1.20 -9.28
N ILE A 262 -12.42 -0.07 -9.36
CA ILE A 262 -11.20 -0.50 -10.06
C ILE A 262 -11.28 -0.13 -11.54
N ASP A 263 -12.38 -0.47 -12.21
CA ASP A 263 -12.58 -0.16 -13.65
C ASP A 263 -12.54 1.34 -13.92
N ARG A 264 -13.12 2.15 -13.00
CA ARG A 264 -13.03 3.62 -13.08
C ARG A 264 -11.58 4.10 -12.91
N LEU A 265 -10.85 3.60 -11.91
CA LEU A 265 -9.43 3.93 -11.70
C LEU A 265 -8.62 3.60 -12.95
N MET A 266 -8.80 2.40 -13.52
CA MET A 266 -8.10 2.00 -14.74
C MET A 266 -8.40 2.94 -15.91
N ALA A 267 -9.65 3.36 -16.07
CA ALA A 267 -10.06 4.31 -17.12
C ALA A 267 -9.44 5.70 -16.89
N ASP A 268 -9.50 6.23 -15.66
CA ASP A 268 -8.97 7.54 -15.30
C ASP A 268 -7.45 7.63 -15.53
N HIS A 269 -6.72 6.54 -15.28
CA HIS A 269 -5.27 6.43 -15.44
C HIS A 269 -4.84 5.79 -16.77
N LYS A 270 -5.78 5.44 -17.66
CA LYS A 270 -5.53 4.84 -18.99
C LYS A 270 -4.69 3.55 -18.90
N LEU A 271 -4.98 2.72 -17.92
CA LEU A 271 -4.27 1.46 -17.69
C LEU A 271 -4.86 0.36 -18.57
N ASP A 272 -3.99 -0.27 -19.38
CA ASP A 272 -4.33 -1.41 -20.23
C ASP A 272 -3.23 -2.48 -20.13
N PRO A 273 -3.29 -3.35 -19.11
CA PRO A 273 -2.28 -4.37 -18.86
C PRO A 273 -2.19 -5.42 -19.98
N LEU A 274 -3.28 -5.73 -20.69
CA LEU A 274 -3.27 -6.69 -21.79
C LEU A 274 -2.50 -6.15 -22.99
N ALA A 275 -2.62 -4.86 -23.29
CA ALA A 275 -1.83 -4.22 -24.34
C ALA A 275 -0.33 -4.15 -23.96
N ALA A 276 -0.02 -3.88 -22.68
CA ALA A 276 1.35 -3.86 -22.18
C ALA A 276 2.03 -5.23 -22.24
N ASP A 277 1.31 -6.29 -21.90
CA ASP A 277 1.81 -7.67 -21.95
C ASP A 277 2.09 -8.13 -23.40
N CYS A 278 1.25 -7.70 -24.34
CA CYS A 278 1.47 -7.92 -25.78
C CYS A 278 2.78 -7.27 -26.27
N LEU A 279 3.09 -6.06 -25.81
CA LEU A 279 4.33 -5.35 -26.15
C LEU A 279 5.57 -6.04 -25.54
N LEU A 280 5.47 -6.53 -24.31
CA LEU A 280 6.56 -7.26 -23.66
C LEU A 280 6.85 -8.59 -24.36
N SER A 281 5.81 -9.34 -24.74
CA SER A 281 5.96 -10.61 -25.44
C SER A 281 6.58 -10.43 -26.85
N THR A 282 6.23 -9.38 -27.56
CA THR A 282 6.81 -9.06 -28.87
C THR A 282 8.26 -8.60 -28.76
N SER A 283 8.63 -7.83 -27.72
CA SER A 283 9.99 -7.39 -27.48
C SER A 283 10.91 -8.55 -27.06
N ALA A 284 10.42 -9.50 -26.26
CA ALA A 284 11.14 -10.70 -25.88
C ALA A 284 11.40 -11.61 -27.10
N ALA A 285 10.38 -11.80 -27.94
CA ALA A 285 10.50 -12.60 -29.16
C ALA A 285 11.49 -11.99 -30.16
N SER A 286 11.53 -10.65 -30.28
CA SER A 286 12.51 -9.96 -31.12
C SER A 286 13.93 -10.07 -30.57
N ALA A 287 14.14 -9.98 -29.26
CA ALA A 287 15.44 -10.16 -28.61
C ALA A 287 15.97 -11.59 -28.73
N GLU A 288 15.11 -12.60 -28.64
CA GLU A 288 15.46 -14.00 -28.91
C GLU A 288 15.86 -14.21 -30.38
N ALA A 289 15.10 -13.64 -31.32
CA ALA A 289 15.40 -13.72 -32.75
C ALA A 289 16.74 -13.07 -33.10
N GLU A 290 17.07 -11.91 -32.51
CA GLU A 290 18.37 -11.25 -32.66
C GLU A 290 19.52 -12.08 -32.05
N SER A 291 19.31 -12.69 -30.90
CA SER A 291 20.28 -13.58 -30.26
C SER A 291 20.59 -14.81 -31.13
N ILE A 292 19.54 -15.43 -31.68
CA ILE A 292 19.68 -16.59 -32.59
C ILE A 292 20.41 -16.18 -33.87
N ALA A 293 20.08 -15.03 -34.46
CA ALA A 293 20.72 -14.50 -35.64
C ALA A 293 22.23 -14.21 -35.41
N SER A 294 22.56 -13.59 -34.26
CA SER A 294 23.96 -13.32 -33.86
C SER A 294 24.76 -14.60 -33.67
N ALA A 295 24.15 -15.62 -33.04
CA ALA A 295 24.78 -16.93 -32.85
C ALA A 295 25.03 -17.66 -34.19
N ALA A 296 24.12 -17.53 -35.15
CA ALA A 296 24.27 -18.09 -36.50
C ALA A 296 25.39 -17.40 -37.29
N ILE A 297 25.52 -16.09 -37.23
CA ILE A 297 26.58 -15.29 -37.86
C ILE A 297 27.96 -15.69 -37.30
N ASN A 298 28.05 -15.83 -35.96
CA ASN A 298 29.29 -16.22 -35.30
C ASN A 298 29.75 -17.65 -35.69
N LYS A 299 28.82 -18.61 -35.85
CA LYS A 299 29.10 -19.96 -36.34
C LYS A 299 29.59 -19.94 -37.78
N THR A 300 29.01 -19.10 -38.63
CA THR A 300 29.40 -18.98 -40.05
C THR A 300 30.80 -18.33 -40.20
N THR A 301 31.14 -17.40 -39.34
CA THR A 301 32.47 -16.74 -39.33
C THR A 301 33.54 -17.67 -38.79
N ALA A 302 33.27 -18.48 -37.78
CA ALA A 302 34.19 -19.49 -37.26
C ALA A 302 34.44 -20.61 -38.25
N ALA A 303 33.45 -21.04 -39.07
CA ALA A 303 33.62 -22.02 -40.12
C ALA A 303 34.48 -21.52 -41.30
N LYS A 304 34.39 -20.21 -41.60
CA LYS A 304 35.26 -19.60 -42.67
C LYS A 304 36.70 -19.45 -42.21
N THR A 305 36.98 -19.20 -40.94
CA THR A 305 38.35 -19.10 -40.42
C THR A 305 39.05 -20.47 -40.33
N THR A 306 38.35 -21.53 -39.97
CA THR A 306 38.88 -22.90 -39.92
C THR A 306 39.10 -23.47 -41.31
N GLY A 307 38.29 -23.09 -42.32
CA GLY A 307 38.48 -23.49 -43.72
C GLY A 307 39.73 -22.84 -44.39
N LYS A 308 40.10 -21.62 -44.02
CA LYS A 308 41.32 -20.95 -44.49
C LYS A 308 42.62 -21.55 -43.89
N ALA A 309 42.58 -21.98 -42.65
CA ALA A 309 43.74 -22.62 -41.98
C ALA A 309 44.05 -24.00 -42.53
N LYS A 310 43.08 -24.78 -43.01
CA LYS A 310 43.30 -26.08 -43.65
C LYS A 310 43.86 -25.98 -45.07
N LYS A 311 43.57 -24.92 -45.84
CA LYS A 311 44.18 -24.72 -47.20
C LYS A 311 45.64 -24.24 -47.17
N ALA A 312 46.11 -23.67 -46.09
CA ALA A 312 47.48 -23.23 -45.90
C ALA A 312 48.48 -24.39 -45.55
N ARG A 313 47.96 -25.55 -45.09
CA ARG A 313 48.77 -26.72 -44.67
C ARG A 313 49.00 -27.76 -45.78
N ILE A 314 48.41 -27.59 -46.95
CA ILE A 314 48.55 -28.54 -48.08
C ILE A 314 49.56 -28.02 -49.15
N ARG A 315 50.22 -26.87 -48.94
CA ARG A 315 51.25 -26.35 -49.81
C ARG A 315 52.55 -26.10 -49.02
N LYS A 316 53.13 -27.18 -48.48
CA LYS A 316 54.57 -27.26 -48.16
C LYS A 316 55.04 -28.69 -48.35
#